data_862405cdd42496849631caf9c96b1dfd
#
_entry.id   862405cdd42496849631caf9c96b1dfd
#
_cell.length_a   1.000
_cell.length_b   1.000
_cell.length_c   1.000
_cell.angle_alpha   90.00
_cell.angle_beta   90.00
_cell.angle_gamma   90.00
#
_symmetry.space_group_name_H-M   'P 1'
#
loop_
_entity.id
_entity.type
_entity.pdbx_description
1 polymer ?
#
loop_
_entity_poly.entity_id
_entity_poly.type
_entity_poly.pdbx_seq_one_letter_code
_entity_poly.pdbx_strand_id
1 'polypeptide(L)'
;MKHIFVVNPTAGEGSLQKTLEEQLQKFAGTKEYEIYATKGPGDATLFVRNYVSAHPEESLRFYACGGDGSINEVATGLVGAKNASMSVYACGSGNDYIKYYGTKEDFLDLPSLLDGVETPIDLMKVGDRYSVNVTNFGFDTRVAQVGNVLKGKLGAKAYTVGGETYDLVTPLTAKTGSAYK
;
A
#
# COMPACT_ATOMS: atom_id res chain seq x y z
N MET A 1 -20.74 8.05 5.81
CA MET A 1 -19.47 7.37 5.48
C MET A 1 -18.38 7.92 6.37
N LYS A 2 -17.68 7.05 7.05
CA LYS A 2 -16.53 7.39 7.91
C LYS A 2 -15.23 7.17 7.15
N HIS A 3 -14.30 8.10 7.28
CA HIS A 3 -13.03 8.13 6.55
C HIS A 3 -11.87 7.73 7.48
N ILE A 4 -11.12 6.69 7.17
CA ILE A 4 -10.07 6.13 8.01
C ILE A 4 -8.73 6.20 7.27
N PHE A 5 -7.80 7.02 7.77
CA PHE A 5 -6.47 7.22 7.19
C PHE A 5 -5.46 6.29 7.86
N VAL A 6 -5.02 5.26 7.15
CA VAL A 6 -4.04 4.29 7.62
C VAL A 6 -2.65 4.77 7.20
N VAL A 7 -1.94 5.39 8.11
CA VAL A 7 -0.68 6.09 7.85
C VAL A 7 0.50 5.19 8.15
N ASN A 8 1.38 5.03 7.16
CA ASN A 8 2.71 4.47 7.40
C ASN A 8 3.66 5.60 7.84
N PRO A 9 4.07 5.67 9.11
CA PRO A 9 4.88 6.78 9.63
C PRO A 9 6.29 6.84 9.04
N THR A 10 6.75 5.75 8.38
CA THR A 10 8.06 5.72 7.69
C THR A 10 7.96 6.11 6.22
N ALA A 11 6.76 6.38 5.71
CA ALA A 11 6.57 6.84 4.33
C ALA A 11 6.80 8.36 4.22
N GLY A 12 7.34 8.79 3.08
CA GLY A 12 7.68 10.20 2.86
C GLY A 12 8.85 10.66 3.73
N GLU A 13 8.84 11.94 4.12
CA GLU A 13 9.91 12.57 4.90
C GLU A 13 9.63 12.58 6.42
N GLY A 14 8.76 11.68 6.91
CA GLY A 14 8.42 11.58 8.34
C GLY A 14 7.44 12.62 8.87
N SER A 15 7.02 13.60 8.05
CA SER A 15 6.04 14.65 8.41
C SER A 15 4.61 14.36 7.96
N LEU A 16 4.40 13.20 7.30
CA LEU A 16 3.15 12.86 6.63
C LEU A 16 1.93 12.94 7.54
N GLN A 17 2.01 12.35 8.72
CA GLN A 17 0.87 12.34 9.64
C GLN A 17 0.47 13.76 10.02
N LYS A 18 1.43 14.62 10.38
CA LYS A 18 1.16 16.01 10.75
C LYS A 18 0.56 16.81 9.59
N THR A 19 1.13 16.67 8.40
CA THR A 19 0.60 17.34 7.19
C THR A 19 -0.83 16.90 6.89
N LEU A 20 -1.13 15.61 7.03
CA LEU A 20 -2.46 15.07 6.82
C LEU A 20 -3.44 15.57 7.89
N GLU A 21 -3.03 15.61 9.16
CA GLU A 21 -3.85 16.18 10.25
C GLU A 21 -4.20 17.63 9.99
N GLU A 22 -3.23 18.47 9.60
CA GLU A 22 -3.44 19.88 9.27
C GLU A 22 -4.40 20.06 8.08
N GLN A 23 -4.32 19.19 7.08
CA GLN A 23 -5.25 19.22 5.94
C GLN A 23 -6.67 18.78 6.35
N LEU A 24 -6.79 17.71 7.13
CA LEU A 24 -8.07 17.16 7.57
C LEU A 24 -8.82 18.12 8.53
N GLN A 25 -8.12 18.93 9.30
CA GLN A 25 -8.74 19.95 10.14
C GLN A 25 -9.66 20.90 9.37
N LYS A 26 -9.39 21.14 8.09
CA LYS A 26 -10.24 21.97 7.22
C LYS A 26 -11.63 21.37 6.98
N PHE A 27 -11.78 20.06 7.19
CA PHE A 27 -13.02 19.29 7.02
C PHE A 27 -13.68 18.92 8.35
N ALA A 28 -13.10 19.37 9.47
CA ALA A 28 -13.68 19.14 10.80
C ALA A 28 -15.12 19.66 10.88
N GLY A 29 -16.03 18.80 11.32
CA GLY A 29 -17.46 19.10 11.41
C GLY A 29 -18.27 18.83 10.13
N THR A 30 -17.64 18.56 8.99
CA THR A 30 -18.33 18.18 7.73
C THR A 30 -18.12 16.72 7.34
N LYS A 31 -16.99 16.15 7.69
CA LYS A 31 -16.63 14.74 7.45
C LYS A 31 -16.16 14.10 8.75
N GLU A 32 -16.62 12.89 9.02
CA GLU A 32 -16.12 12.08 10.13
C GLU A 32 -14.85 11.35 9.68
N TYR A 33 -13.75 11.55 10.37
CA TYR A 33 -12.47 10.91 10.03
C TYR A 33 -11.70 10.42 11.27
N GLU A 34 -10.86 9.44 11.03
CA GLU A 34 -9.92 8.86 12.00
C GLU A 34 -8.56 8.64 11.35
N ILE A 35 -7.49 8.80 12.13
CA ILE A 35 -6.12 8.56 11.67
C ILE A 35 -5.52 7.43 12.51
N TYR A 36 -5.02 6.41 11.85
CA TYR A 36 -4.30 5.30 12.46
C TYR A 36 -2.87 5.22 11.92
N ALA A 37 -1.88 5.35 12.80
CA ALA A 37 -0.47 5.16 12.45
C ALA A 37 -0.07 3.70 12.63
N THR A 38 0.42 3.07 11.57
CA THR A 38 0.84 1.67 11.60
C THR A 38 2.12 1.47 12.40
N LYS A 39 2.23 0.32 13.07
CA LYS A 39 3.35 -0.04 13.96
C LYS A 39 4.44 -0.84 13.25
N GLY A 40 4.15 -1.40 12.07
CA GLY A 40 5.10 -2.20 11.29
C GLY A 40 4.41 -3.01 10.18
N PRO A 41 5.16 -3.84 9.46
CA PRO A 41 4.62 -4.69 8.41
C PRO A 41 3.51 -5.61 8.90
N GLY A 42 2.40 -5.68 8.14
CA GLY A 42 1.22 -6.50 8.44
C GLY A 42 0.22 -5.83 9.38
N ASP A 43 0.59 -4.77 10.08
CA ASP A 43 -0.27 -4.10 11.06
C ASP A 43 -1.49 -3.42 10.38
N ALA A 44 -1.31 -2.80 9.21
CA ALA A 44 -2.40 -2.22 8.46
C ALA A 44 -3.47 -3.26 8.09
N THR A 45 -3.06 -4.45 7.65
CA THR A 45 -3.98 -5.55 7.33
C THR A 45 -4.81 -5.98 8.54
N LEU A 46 -4.17 -6.13 9.69
CA LEU A 46 -4.86 -6.53 10.93
C LEU A 46 -5.80 -5.43 11.43
N PHE A 47 -5.34 -4.19 11.43
CA PHE A 47 -6.16 -3.04 11.83
C PHE A 47 -7.42 -2.93 10.97
N VAL A 48 -7.27 -2.90 9.63
CA VAL A 48 -8.39 -2.76 8.71
C VAL A 48 -9.40 -3.88 8.89
N ARG A 49 -8.95 -5.14 8.95
CA ARG A 49 -9.82 -6.30 9.15
C ARG A 49 -10.61 -6.22 10.45
N ASN A 50 -9.94 -5.90 11.55
CA ASN A 50 -10.57 -5.79 12.87
C ASN A 50 -11.54 -4.61 12.91
N TYR A 51 -11.17 -3.49 12.29
CA TYR A 51 -12.01 -2.29 12.25
C TYR A 51 -13.33 -2.56 11.49
N VAL A 52 -13.25 -3.13 10.30
CA VAL A 52 -14.42 -3.52 9.50
C VAL A 52 -15.32 -4.48 10.28
N SER A 53 -14.74 -5.47 10.95
CA SER A 53 -15.49 -6.45 11.75
C SER A 53 -16.19 -5.82 12.96
N ALA A 54 -15.61 -4.79 13.54
CA ALA A 54 -16.18 -4.06 14.69
C ALA A 54 -17.28 -3.07 14.29
N HIS A 55 -17.35 -2.67 13.01
CA HIS A 55 -18.28 -1.65 12.50
C HIS A 55 -19.09 -2.17 11.30
N PRO A 56 -19.84 -3.28 11.43
CA PRO A 56 -20.49 -3.97 10.30
C PRO A 56 -21.58 -3.15 9.62
N GLU A 57 -22.20 -2.21 10.34
CA GLU A 57 -23.31 -1.39 9.85
C GLU A 57 -22.86 -0.02 9.32
N GLU A 58 -21.59 0.34 9.50
CA GLU A 58 -21.06 1.62 9.07
C GLU A 58 -20.51 1.54 7.64
N SER A 59 -20.75 2.60 6.85
CA SER A 59 -20.08 2.76 5.56
C SER A 59 -18.69 3.35 5.80
N LEU A 60 -17.63 2.62 5.41
CA LEU A 60 -16.25 2.92 5.71
C LEU A 60 -15.45 3.17 4.43
N ARG A 61 -14.56 4.16 4.47
CA ARG A 61 -13.55 4.36 3.43
C ARG A 61 -12.17 4.49 4.05
N PHE A 62 -11.30 3.54 3.71
CA PHE A 62 -9.92 3.52 4.15
C PHE A 62 -9.01 4.21 3.14
N TYR A 63 -8.06 5.00 3.63
CA TYR A 63 -7.04 5.66 2.82
C TYR A 63 -5.69 5.05 3.15
N ALA A 64 -5.07 4.37 2.19
CA ALA A 64 -3.72 3.86 2.34
C ALA A 64 -2.73 5.03 2.17
N CYS A 65 -2.23 5.54 3.29
CA CYS A 65 -1.29 6.66 3.31
C CYS A 65 0.15 6.12 3.37
N GLY A 66 0.72 5.87 2.20
CA GLY A 66 2.05 5.24 2.07
C GLY A 66 2.40 4.92 0.62
N GLY A 67 3.22 3.90 0.43
CA GLY A 67 3.59 3.35 -0.87
C GLY A 67 2.82 2.07 -1.19
N ASP A 68 3.27 1.33 -2.23
CA ASP A 68 2.62 0.13 -2.74
C ASP A 68 2.42 -0.97 -1.67
N GLY A 69 3.35 -1.09 -0.72
CA GLY A 69 3.20 -2.00 0.41
C GLY A 69 2.01 -1.66 1.31
N SER A 70 1.84 -0.38 1.66
CA SER A 70 0.70 0.09 2.45
C SER A 70 -0.62 -0.11 1.72
N ILE A 71 -0.64 0.18 0.41
CA ILE A 71 -1.81 -0.04 -0.46
C ILE A 71 -2.21 -1.52 -0.42
N ASN A 72 -1.24 -2.42 -0.60
CA ASN A 72 -1.48 -3.86 -0.61
C ASN A 72 -1.96 -4.39 0.76
N GLU A 73 -1.43 -3.87 1.86
CA GLU A 73 -1.86 -4.26 3.21
C GLU A 73 -3.30 -3.83 3.50
N VAL A 74 -3.68 -2.59 3.15
CA VAL A 74 -5.05 -2.10 3.30
C VAL A 74 -6.01 -2.91 2.44
N ALA A 75 -5.69 -3.13 1.14
CA ALA A 75 -6.49 -3.95 0.25
C ALA A 75 -6.68 -5.38 0.77
N THR A 76 -5.62 -6.00 1.29
CA THR A 76 -5.68 -7.34 1.89
C THR A 76 -6.58 -7.37 3.14
N GLY A 77 -6.57 -6.32 3.93
CA GLY A 77 -7.44 -6.19 5.11
C GLY A 77 -8.92 -6.08 4.75
N LEU A 78 -9.23 -5.52 3.58
CA LEU A 78 -10.59 -5.34 3.08
C LEU A 78 -11.18 -6.55 2.36
N VAL A 79 -10.40 -7.60 2.13
CA VAL A 79 -10.90 -8.80 1.44
C VAL A 79 -12.12 -9.38 2.16
N GLY A 80 -13.25 -9.44 1.45
CA GLY A 80 -14.53 -9.93 1.96
C GLY A 80 -15.40 -8.87 2.66
N ALA A 81 -14.90 -7.65 2.86
CA ALA A 81 -15.71 -6.53 3.37
C ALA A 81 -16.78 -6.12 2.35
N LYS A 82 -18.01 -5.86 2.82
CA LYS A 82 -19.13 -5.42 1.98
C LYS A 82 -19.50 -3.95 2.20
N ASN A 83 -19.07 -3.40 3.31
CA ASN A 83 -19.40 -2.06 3.79
C ASN A 83 -18.21 -1.10 3.77
N ALA A 84 -17.10 -1.53 3.13
CA ALA A 84 -15.86 -0.75 3.13
C ALA A 84 -15.22 -0.69 1.74
N SER A 85 -14.65 0.48 1.45
CA SER A 85 -13.87 0.75 0.25
C SER A 85 -12.48 1.28 0.60
N MET A 86 -11.60 1.41 -0.39
CA MET A 86 -10.30 2.02 -0.17
C MET A 86 -10.00 3.09 -1.22
N SER A 87 -9.23 4.07 -0.79
CA SER A 87 -8.53 5.04 -1.64
C SER A 87 -7.04 5.05 -1.28
N VAL A 88 -6.27 5.82 -2.00
CA VAL A 88 -4.82 5.97 -1.76
C VAL A 88 -4.50 7.44 -1.50
N TYR A 89 -3.67 7.71 -0.49
CA TYR A 89 -3.00 8.99 -0.32
C TYR A 89 -1.51 8.76 -0.60
N ALA A 90 -1.07 9.14 -1.81
CA ALA A 90 0.15 8.66 -2.45
C ALA A 90 1.42 9.37 -1.96
N CYS A 91 1.96 8.97 -0.83
CA CYS A 91 3.15 9.54 -0.21
C CYS A 91 4.38 8.61 -0.23
N GLY A 92 4.29 7.46 -0.87
CA GLY A 92 5.41 6.56 -1.09
C GLY A 92 6.32 6.99 -2.24
N SER A 93 7.44 6.29 -2.39
CA SER A 93 8.44 6.57 -3.44
C SER A 93 8.09 5.98 -4.81
N GLY A 94 7.36 4.86 -4.87
CA GLY A 94 6.98 4.17 -6.11
C GLY A 94 5.56 4.53 -6.54
N ASN A 95 4.60 4.12 -5.75
CA ASN A 95 3.15 4.27 -5.98
C ASN A 95 2.74 3.75 -7.37
N ASP A 96 3.19 2.54 -7.72
CA ASP A 96 2.94 1.98 -9.05
C ASP A 96 1.46 1.70 -9.30
N TYR A 97 0.71 1.35 -8.25
CA TYR A 97 -0.73 1.11 -8.32
C TYR A 97 -1.51 2.30 -8.89
N ILE A 98 -1.21 3.52 -8.44
CA ILE A 98 -1.98 4.70 -8.85
C ILE A 98 -1.74 5.14 -10.29
N LYS A 99 -0.61 4.75 -10.90
CA LYS A 99 -0.24 5.15 -12.27
C LYS A 99 -1.25 4.75 -13.34
N TYR A 100 -2.06 3.73 -13.05
CA TYR A 100 -3.15 3.33 -13.94
C TYR A 100 -4.36 4.26 -13.85
N TYR A 101 -4.56 4.91 -12.69
CA TYR A 101 -5.77 5.71 -12.41
C TYR A 101 -5.54 7.21 -12.54
N GLY A 102 -4.31 7.69 -12.44
CA GLY A 102 -4.01 9.11 -12.49
C GLY A 102 -2.57 9.44 -12.14
N THR A 103 -2.34 10.70 -11.82
CA THR A 103 -1.06 11.23 -11.39
C THR A 103 -0.91 11.19 -9.86
N LYS A 104 0.31 11.39 -9.37
CA LYS A 104 0.54 11.47 -7.92
C LYS A 104 -0.20 12.65 -7.29
N GLU A 105 -0.29 13.75 -8.01
CA GLU A 105 -0.97 14.98 -7.59
C GLU A 105 -2.46 14.73 -7.36
N ASP A 106 -3.12 13.96 -8.23
CA ASP A 106 -4.53 13.58 -8.08
C ASP A 106 -4.75 12.79 -6.77
N PHE A 107 -3.79 11.96 -6.39
CA PHE A 107 -3.81 11.16 -5.17
C PHE A 107 -3.22 11.86 -3.93
N LEU A 108 -2.98 13.15 -4.01
CA LEU A 108 -2.67 14.06 -2.90
C LEU A 108 -3.73 15.14 -2.73
N ASP A 109 -4.68 15.26 -3.66
CA ASP A 109 -5.81 16.19 -3.57
C ASP A 109 -6.90 15.61 -2.64
N LEU A 110 -6.76 15.92 -1.36
CA LEU A 110 -7.63 15.38 -0.32
C LEU A 110 -9.12 15.67 -0.53
N PRO A 111 -9.56 16.88 -0.98
CA PRO A 111 -10.96 17.13 -1.31
C PRO A 111 -11.52 16.12 -2.32
N SER A 112 -10.84 15.92 -3.44
CA SER A 112 -11.27 14.99 -4.48
C SER A 112 -11.28 13.54 -3.99
N LEU A 113 -10.33 13.14 -3.14
CA LEU A 113 -10.30 11.79 -2.56
C LEU A 113 -11.46 11.54 -1.59
N LEU A 114 -11.86 12.55 -0.80
CA LEU A 114 -12.98 12.43 0.14
C LEU A 114 -14.33 12.26 -0.58
N ASP A 115 -14.49 12.89 -1.74
CA ASP A 115 -15.71 12.86 -2.55
C ASP A 115 -15.63 11.86 -3.73
N GLY A 116 -14.56 11.08 -3.81
CA GLY A 116 -14.32 10.11 -4.87
C GLY A 116 -15.42 9.04 -5.01
N VAL A 117 -15.63 8.57 -6.24
CA VAL A 117 -16.60 7.52 -6.58
C VAL A 117 -15.94 6.14 -6.46
N GLU A 118 -16.66 5.19 -5.87
CA GLU A 118 -16.19 3.83 -5.70
C GLU A 118 -16.30 3.03 -7.00
N THR A 119 -15.24 2.32 -7.34
CA THR A 119 -15.20 1.42 -8.50
C THR A 119 -14.67 0.07 -8.05
N PRO A 120 -15.32 -1.05 -8.44
CA PRO A 120 -14.82 -2.38 -8.12
C PRO A 120 -13.50 -2.65 -8.83
N ILE A 121 -12.59 -3.31 -8.13
CA ILE A 121 -11.30 -3.76 -8.66
C ILE A 121 -11.09 -5.25 -8.39
N ASP A 122 -10.34 -5.90 -9.25
CA ASP A 122 -9.91 -7.27 -9.06
C ASP A 122 -8.66 -7.36 -8.19
N LEU A 123 -8.56 -8.44 -7.42
CA LEU A 123 -7.37 -8.80 -6.66
C LEU A 123 -6.81 -10.13 -7.15
N MET A 124 -5.49 -10.21 -7.30
CA MET A 124 -4.80 -11.47 -7.52
C MET A 124 -4.68 -12.24 -6.21
N LYS A 125 -5.05 -13.52 -6.21
CA LYS A 125 -4.85 -14.42 -5.07
C LYS A 125 -3.80 -15.46 -5.42
N VAL A 126 -2.73 -15.54 -4.60
CA VAL A 126 -1.67 -16.53 -4.74
C VAL A 126 -1.50 -17.27 -3.40
N GLY A 127 -1.98 -18.49 -3.31
CA GLY A 127 -2.12 -19.20 -2.05
C GLY A 127 -3.03 -18.43 -1.09
N ASP A 128 -2.50 -18.08 0.08
CA ASP A 128 -3.23 -17.32 1.11
C ASP A 128 -2.93 -15.80 1.08
N ARG A 129 -2.24 -15.34 0.04
CA ARG A 129 -1.87 -13.93 -0.12
C ARG A 129 -2.65 -13.27 -1.22
N TYR A 130 -2.85 -11.96 -1.07
CA TYR A 130 -3.50 -11.12 -2.06
C TYR A 130 -2.54 -10.05 -2.56
N SER A 131 -2.71 -9.67 -3.83
CA SER A 131 -1.98 -8.56 -4.45
C SER A 131 -2.95 -7.68 -5.23
N VAL A 132 -2.85 -6.38 -5.02
CA VAL A 132 -3.70 -5.38 -5.69
C VAL A 132 -3.09 -4.86 -6.99
N ASN A 133 -1.80 -5.09 -7.22
CA ASN A 133 -1.09 -4.58 -8.40
C ASN A 133 -0.31 -5.70 -9.09
N VAL A 134 0.91 -5.98 -8.67
CA VAL A 134 1.83 -6.90 -9.36
C VAL A 134 2.27 -8.02 -8.42
N THR A 135 2.35 -9.23 -8.98
CA THR A 135 2.95 -10.39 -8.29
C THR A 135 4.11 -10.92 -9.14
N ASN A 136 5.32 -10.86 -8.61
CA ASN A 136 6.54 -11.29 -9.28
C ASN A 136 7.03 -12.63 -8.78
N PHE A 137 7.56 -13.43 -9.70
CA PHE A 137 8.17 -14.74 -9.41
C PHE A 137 9.56 -14.83 -10.04
N GLY A 138 10.44 -15.62 -9.44
CA GLY A 138 11.76 -15.91 -10.00
C GLY A 138 12.76 -14.77 -9.90
N PHE A 139 13.35 -14.34 -11.02
CA PHE A 139 14.42 -13.34 -11.07
C PHE A 139 14.03 -12.00 -10.43
N ASP A 140 12.93 -11.42 -10.84
CA ASP A 140 12.45 -10.12 -10.33
C ASP A 140 12.27 -10.12 -8.80
N THR A 141 11.78 -11.24 -8.26
CA THR A 141 11.67 -11.42 -6.80
C THR A 141 13.03 -11.38 -6.11
N ARG A 142 14.05 -11.98 -6.72
CA ARG A 142 15.42 -11.97 -6.16
C ARG A 142 16.03 -10.58 -6.24
N VAL A 143 15.85 -9.86 -7.34
CA VAL A 143 16.28 -8.45 -7.46
C VAL A 143 15.64 -7.60 -6.38
N ALA A 144 14.33 -7.75 -6.15
CA ALA A 144 13.61 -7.02 -5.11
C ALA A 144 14.11 -7.37 -3.70
N GLN A 145 14.42 -8.65 -3.42
CA GLN A 145 14.98 -9.07 -2.13
C GLN A 145 16.35 -8.43 -1.85
N VAL A 146 17.25 -8.47 -2.83
CA VAL A 146 18.58 -7.86 -2.72
C VAL A 146 18.46 -6.34 -2.61
N GLY A 147 17.60 -5.73 -3.44
CA GLY A 147 17.34 -4.30 -3.41
C GLY A 147 16.81 -3.82 -2.05
N ASN A 148 15.93 -4.58 -1.41
CA ASN A 148 15.41 -4.25 -0.08
C ASN A 148 16.50 -4.25 1.00
N VAL A 149 17.47 -5.17 0.93
CA VAL A 149 18.62 -5.20 1.84
C VAL A 149 19.51 -3.96 1.66
N LEU A 150 19.67 -3.49 0.42
CA LEU A 150 20.52 -2.35 0.07
C LEU A 150 19.82 -1.00 0.21
N LYS A 151 18.49 -0.97 0.28
CA LYS A 151 17.66 0.25 0.25
C LYS A 151 18.07 1.29 1.30
N GLY A 152 18.43 0.86 2.51
CA GLY A 152 18.89 1.74 3.58
C GLY A 152 20.20 2.51 3.26
N LYS A 153 21.01 2.01 2.31
CA LYS A 153 22.30 2.61 1.92
C LYS A 153 22.24 3.36 0.59
N LEU A 154 21.41 2.88 -0.35
CA LEU A 154 21.44 3.31 -1.75
C LEU A 154 20.11 3.95 -2.22
N GLY A 155 19.08 4.01 -1.36
CA GLY A 155 17.79 4.57 -1.71
C GLY A 155 17.16 3.88 -2.94
N ALA A 156 16.60 4.67 -3.87
CA ALA A 156 15.95 4.13 -5.07
C ALA A 156 16.90 3.35 -6.01
N LYS A 157 18.20 3.65 -6.00
CA LYS A 157 19.21 2.94 -6.81
C LYS A 157 19.45 1.50 -6.33
N ALA A 158 18.97 1.14 -5.14
CA ALA A 158 19.16 -0.19 -4.56
C ALA A 158 18.65 -1.32 -5.47
N TYR A 159 17.57 -1.12 -6.20
CA TYR A 159 17.01 -2.14 -7.09
C TYR A 159 17.86 -2.39 -8.33
N THR A 160 18.45 -1.33 -8.92
CA THR A 160 19.39 -1.47 -10.04
C THR A 160 20.64 -2.22 -9.60
N VAL A 161 21.27 -1.80 -8.50
CA VAL A 161 22.44 -2.47 -7.95
C VAL A 161 22.12 -3.89 -7.48
N GLY A 162 20.92 -4.12 -6.95
CA GLY A 162 20.44 -5.44 -6.55
C GLY A 162 20.37 -6.41 -7.72
N GLY A 163 19.94 -5.95 -8.91
CA GLY A 163 19.97 -6.73 -10.15
C GLY A 163 21.37 -7.08 -10.58
N GLU A 164 22.26 -6.09 -10.65
CA GLU A 164 23.67 -6.30 -11.01
C GLU A 164 24.38 -7.26 -10.04
N THR A 165 24.15 -7.10 -8.73
CA THR A 165 24.73 -7.99 -7.72
C THR A 165 24.23 -9.42 -7.87
N TYR A 166 22.94 -9.61 -8.20
CA TYR A 166 22.37 -10.93 -8.41
C TYR A 166 23.01 -11.62 -9.62
N ASP A 167 23.16 -10.91 -10.73
CA ASP A 167 23.78 -11.44 -11.96
C ASP A 167 25.24 -11.83 -11.77
N LEU A 168 25.97 -11.06 -10.95
CA LEU A 168 27.41 -11.31 -10.70
C LEU A 168 27.66 -12.43 -9.69
N VAL A 169 26.81 -12.60 -8.69
CA VAL A 169 27.08 -13.50 -7.54
C VAL A 169 26.21 -14.74 -7.53
N THR A 170 25.11 -14.75 -8.26
CA THR A 170 24.17 -15.88 -8.30
C THR A 170 23.97 -16.30 -9.75
N PRO A 171 24.79 -17.24 -10.29
CA PRO A 171 24.52 -17.80 -11.60
C PRO A 171 23.07 -18.30 -11.65
N LEU A 172 22.35 -17.95 -12.71
CA LEU A 172 21.00 -18.43 -13.01
C LEU A 172 21.03 -19.95 -13.24
N THR A 173 21.27 -20.73 -12.21
CA THR A 173 20.89 -22.13 -12.22
C THR A 173 19.38 -22.15 -12.03
N ALA A 174 18.66 -22.17 -13.12
CA ALA A 174 17.24 -22.49 -13.10
C ALA A 174 17.11 -23.88 -12.46
N LYS A 175 16.80 -23.93 -11.17
CA LYS A 175 16.22 -25.12 -10.56
C LYS A 175 14.77 -25.21 -11.09
N THR A 176 14.69 -25.62 -12.36
CA THR A 176 13.43 -26.04 -12.94
C THR A 176 12.95 -27.23 -12.14
N GLY A 177 11.83 -27.12 -11.47
CA GLY A 177 11.11 -28.29 -11.01
C GLY A 177 10.49 -28.31 -9.64
N SER A 178 10.76 -27.37 -8.74
CA SER A 178 10.15 -27.41 -7.39
C SER A 178 9.12 -26.31 -7.11
N ALA A 179 8.91 -25.41 -8.04
CA ALA A 179 7.94 -24.31 -7.86
C ALA A 179 6.51 -24.64 -8.34
N TYR A 180 6.31 -25.82 -8.93
CA TYR A 180 5.02 -26.23 -9.54
C TYR A 180 4.56 -27.60 -9.05
N LYS A 181 4.66 -27.86 -7.77
CA LYS A 181 3.92 -28.96 -7.16
C LYS A 181 3.06 -28.45 -6.02
#